data_c624baf494c8ee32cc79b60313efcaa5
#
_entry.id   c624baf494c8ee32cc79b60313efcaa5
#
_cell.length_a   1.000
_cell.length_b   1.000
_cell.length_c   1.000
_cell.angle_alpha   90.00
_cell.angle_beta   90.00
_cell.angle_gamma   90.00
#
_symmetry.space_group_name_H-M   'P 1'
#
loop_
_entity.id
_entity.type
_entity.pdbx_description
1 polymer ?
#
loop_
_entity_poly.entity_id
_entity_poly.type
_entity_poly.pdbx_seq_one_letter_code
_entity_poly.pdbx_strand_id
1 'polypeptide(L)'
;MSEDARRLISNAASGLLEQIPALKPLKLVVGIDLHGRGDTQQFRLVLPECEVTKDISTDAKVHVEMRREEFNRLTEHNQLKDWQQAFVTGRVKATGVDQYLKLIQQVVEKQNERERLKKARH
;
A
#
# COMPACT_ATOMS: atom_id res chain seq x y z
N MET A 1 -11.47 -7.17 14.23
CA MET A 1 -11.39 -6.11 15.19
C MET A 1 -10.32 -5.13 14.79
N SER A 2 -10.35 -3.91 15.34
CA SER A 2 -9.47 -2.83 14.87
C SER A 2 -7.98 -3.10 15.11
N GLU A 3 -7.61 -3.83 16.15
CA GLU A 3 -6.22 -4.17 16.40
C GLU A 3 -5.67 -5.11 15.33
N ASP A 4 -6.47 -6.07 14.90
CA ASP A 4 -6.06 -7.00 13.86
C ASP A 4 -5.85 -6.29 12.54
N ALA A 5 -6.73 -5.33 12.20
CA ALA A 5 -6.60 -4.56 10.98
C ALA A 5 -5.32 -3.70 10.99
N ARG A 6 -5.02 -3.05 12.13
CA ARG A 6 -3.80 -2.26 12.25
C ARG A 6 -2.55 -3.12 12.10
N ARG A 7 -2.56 -4.29 12.70
CA ARG A 7 -1.44 -5.22 12.59
C ARG A 7 -1.26 -5.70 11.17
N LEU A 8 -2.35 -6.04 10.49
CA LEU A 8 -2.31 -6.48 9.10
C LEU A 8 -1.78 -5.38 8.19
N ILE A 9 -2.20 -4.13 8.40
CA ILE A 9 -1.72 -3.00 7.61
C ILE A 9 -0.22 -2.79 7.84
N SER A 10 0.21 -2.80 9.10
CA SER A 10 1.62 -2.62 9.43
C SER A 10 2.48 -3.73 8.82
N ASN A 11 2.05 -4.97 8.94
CA ASN A 11 2.77 -6.11 8.38
C ASN A 11 2.81 -6.07 6.85
N ALA A 12 1.70 -5.71 6.23
CA ALA A 12 1.63 -5.59 4.77
C ALA A 12 2.57 -4.49 4.28
N ALA A 13 2.56 -3.34 4.95
CA ALA A 13 3.43 -2.22 4.60
C ALA A 13 4.90 -2.59 4.75
N SER A 14 5.25 -3.23 5.85
CA SER A 14 6.63 -3.67 6.10
C SER A 14 7.11 -4.63 5.02
N GLY A 15 6.27 -5.60 4.66
CA GLY A 15 6.59 -6.56 3.61
C GLY A 15 6.78 -5.91 2.24
N LEU A 16 5.92 -4.93 1.90
CA LEU A 16 6.03 -4.20 0.65
C LEU A 16 7.28 -3.32 0.63
N LEU A 17 7.66 -2.71 1.75
CA LEU A 17 8.89 -1.93 1.83
C LEU A 17 10.13 -2.80 1.65
N GLU A 18 10.08 -4.06 2.09
CA GLU A 18 11.18 -5.00 1.83
C GLU A 18 11.28 -5.33 0.35
N GLN A 19 10.15 -5.44 -0.34
CA GLN A 19 10.12 -5.69 -1.79
C GLN A 19 10.49 -4.44 -2.58
N ILE A 20 10.19 -3.24 -2.06
CA ILE A 20 10.47 -1.97 -2.73
C ILE A 20 11.19 -1.03 -1.74
N PRO A 21 12.49 -1.28 -1.46
CA PRO A 21 13.21 -0.45 -0.48
C PRO A 21 13.27 1.03 -0.84
N ALA A 22 13.16 1.36 -2.12
CA ALA A 22 13.24 2.74 -2.58
C ALA A 22 12.04 3.60 -2.14
N LEU A 23 10.98 2.98 -1.60
CA LEU A 23 9.87 3.74 -1.02
C LEU A 23 10.21 4.34 0.34
N LYS A 24 11.18 3.77 1.06
CA LYS A 24 11.52 4.22 2.42
C LYS A 24 11.92 5.69 2.51
N PRO A 25 12.79 6.20 1.62
CA PRO A 25 13.20 7.60 1.70
C PRO A 25 12.10 8.62 1.44
N LEU A 26 10.99 8.20 0.86
CA LEU A 26 9.88 9.12 0.55
C LEU A 26 9.12 9.58 1.79
N LYS A 27 9.23 8.85 2.89
CA LYS A 27 8.63 9.20 4.18
C LYS A 27 7.15 9.55 4.05
N LEU A 28 6.38 8.63 3.48
CA LEU A 28 4.98 8.88 3.13
C LEU A 28 4.06 8.71 4.33
N VAL A 29 3.04 9.58 4.39
CA VAL A 29 1.87 9.36 5.24
C VAL A 29 0.74 8.95 4.31
N VAL A 30 0.18 7.77 4.54
CA VAL A 30 -0.85 7.17 3.68
C VAL A 30 -2.15 7.03 4.46
N GLY A 31 -3.24 7.54 3.89
CA GLY A 31 -4.57 7.29 4.43
C GLY A 31 -5.11 6.00 3.81
N ILE A 32 -5.68 5.14 4.64
CA ILE A 32 -6.22 3.86 4.17
C ILE A 32 -7.68 3.76 4.57
N ASP A 33 -8.55 3.55 3.59
CA ASP A 33 -9.98 3.34 3.82
C ASP A 33 -10.32 1.90 3.47
N LEU A 34 -10.80 1.15 4.45
CA LEU A 34 -11.27 -0.22 4.26
C LEU A 34 -12.79 -0.22 4.36
N HIS A 35 -13.44 -0.54 3.25
CA HIS A 35 -14.90 -0.55 3.16
C HIS A 35 -15.46 -1.93 3.51
N GLY A 36 -16.24 -1.98 4.58
CA GLY A 36 -16.96 -3.18 4.98
C GLY A 36 -18.43 -3.06 4.60
N ARG A 37 -19.23 -3.96 5.14
CA ARG A 37 -20.70 -3.92 4.94
C ARG A 37 -21.28 -2.85 5.86
N GLY A 38 -21.63 -1.71 5.27
CA GLY A 38 -22.27 -0.63 5.98
C GLY A 38 -21.35 0.26 6.80
N ASP A 39 -20.04 0.00 6.79
CA ASP A 39 -19.08 0.84 7.50
C ASP A 39 -17.78 1.00 6.71
N THR A 40 -17.04 2.04 7.08
CA THR A 40 -15.71 2.30 6.53
C THR A 40 -14.75 2.54 7.68
N GLN A 41 -13.64 1.80 7.71
CA GLN A 41 -12.59 1.99 8.70
C GLN A 41 -11.47 2.82 8.07
N GLN A 42 -11.07 3.87 8.76
CA GLN A 42 -10.02 4.77 8.28
C GLN A 42 -8.79 4.63 9.15
N PHE A 43 -7.63 4.51 8.49
CA PHE A 43 -6.36 4.34 9.17
C PHE A 43 -5.34 5.33 8.60
N ARG A 44 -4.40 5.71 9.45
CA ARG A 44 -3.27 6.55 9.08
C ARG A 44 -2.00 5.70 9.21
N LEU A 45 -1.29 5.54 8.11
CA LEU A 45 -0.07 4.74 8.05
C LEU A 45 1.13 5.67 7.80
N VAL A 46 2.13 5.59 8.66
CA VAL A 46 3.36 6.39 8.52
C VAL A 46 4.49 5.48 8.06
N LEU A 47 5.10 5.82 6.95
CA LEU A 47 6.25 5.09 6.39
C LEU A 47 7.53 5.89 6.56
N PRO A 48 8.67 5.27 6.79
CA PRO A 48 8.94 3.81 6.73
C PRO A 48 8.72 3.06 8.05
N GLU A 49 8.31 3.74 9.11
CA GLU A 49 8.15 3.14 10.45
C GLU A 49 7.04 2.09 10.48
N CYS A 50 6.08 2.16 9.54
CA CYS A 50 4.91 1.31 9.48
C CYS A 50 4.03 1.43 10.74
N GLU A 51 3.96 2.63 11.28
CA GLU A 51 3.07 2.92 12.39
C GLU A 51 1.66 3.16 11.86
N VAL A 52 0.69 2.51 12.48
CA VAL A 52 -0.71 2.57 12.06
C VAL A 52 -1.57 3.05 13.22
N THR A 53 -2.36 4.09 12.97
CA THR A 53 -3.34 4.57 13.92
C THR A 53 -4.71 4.56 13.26
N LYS A 54 -5.77 4.35 14.04
CA LYS A 54 -7.13 4.40 13.54
C LYS A 54 -7.61 5.85 13.61
N ASP A 55 -7.36 6.60 12.54
CA ASP A 55 -7.59 8.04 12.54
C ASP A 55 -7.85 8.54 11.13
N ILE A 56 -8.45 9.73 11.05
CA ILE A 56 -8.63 10.43 9.79
C ILE A 56 -7.29 11.07 9.41
N SER A 57 -6.81 10.75 8.21
CA SER A 57 -5.47 11.16 7.76
C SER A 57 -5.53 12.52 7.04
N THR A 58 -5.63 13.60 7.80
CA THR A 58 -5.68 14.94 7.21
C THR A 58 -4.34 15.37 6.61
N ASP A 59 -3.24 14.78 7.07
CA ASP A 59 -1.89 15.06 6.59
C ASP A 59 -1.39 14.07 5.55
N ALA A 60 -2.22 13.12 5.14
CA ALA A 60 -1.82 12.11 4.16
C ALA A 60 -1.67 12.72 2.77
N LYS A 61 -0.56 12.39 2.11
CA LYS A 61 -0.33 12.81 0.73
C LYS A 61 -0.91 11.84 -0.29
N VAL A 62 -1.16 10.61 0.15
CA VAL A 62 -1.73 9.55 -0.68
C VAL A 62 -2.82 8.87 0.13
N HIS A 63 -3.95 8.59 -0.53
CA HIS A 63 -5.05 7.84 0.05
C HIS A 63 -5.29 6.59 -0.77
N VAL A 64 -5.44 5.46 -0.08
CA VAL A 64 -5.70 4.17 -0.71
C VAL A 64 -7.03 3.67 -0.16
N GLU A 65 -7.93 3.27 -1.06
CA GLU A 65 -9.19 2.68 -0.63
C GLU A 65 -9.45 1.36 -1.30
N MET A 66 -10.07 0.46 -0.58
CA MET A 66 -10.40 -0.87 -1.06
C MET A 66 -11.45 -1.50 -0.16
N ARG A 67 -12.05 -2.58 -0.63
CA ARG A 67 -12.92 -3.40 0.21
C ARG A 67 -12.08 -4.18 1.20
N ARG A 68 -12.61 -4.37 2.39
CA ARG A 68 -11.92 -5.14 3.42
C ARG A 68 -11.62 -6.57 2.96
N GLU A 69 -12.53 -7.19 2.23
CA GLU A 69 -12.33 -8.52 1.67
C GLU A 69 -11.13 -8.56 0.72
N GLU A 70 -10.99 -7.53 -0.12
CA GLU A 70 -9.85 -7.41 -1.03
C GLU A 70 -8.54 -7.25 -0.26
N PHE A 71 -8.56 -6.42 0.78
CA PHE A 71 -7.40 -6.22 1.64
C PHE A 71 -6.96 -7.53 2.28
N ASN A 72 -7.90 -8.28 2.86
CA ASN A 72 -7.59 -9.58 3.48
C ASN A 72 -6.99 -10.55 2.47
N ARG A 73 -7.54 -10.59 1.26
CA ARG A 73 -7.05 -11.46 0.19
C ARG A 73 -5.62 -11.09 -0.23
N LEU A 74 -5.36 -9.79 -0.40
CA LEU A 74 -4.04 -9.31 -0.83
C LEU A 74 -2.96 -9.56 0.23
N THR A 75 -3.31 -9.42 1.51
CA THR A 75 -2.35 -9.59 2.59
C THR A 75 -1.99 -11.06 2.87
N GLU A 76 -2.74 -12.03 2.36
CA GLU A 76 -2.42 -13.44 2.53
C GLU A 76 -1.02 -13.77 2.04
N HIS A 77 -0.69 -13.31 0.83
CA HIS A 77 0.64 -13.54 0.24
C HIS A 77 1.47 -12.27 0.19
N ASN A 78 0.82 -11.13 0.22
CA ASN A 78 1.41 -9.79 0.24
C ASN A 78 2.48 -9.59 -0.85
N GLN A 79 2.15 -9.99 -2.07
CA GLN A 79 3.05 -9.87 -3.21
C GLN A 79 2.79 -8.58 -3.97
N LEU A 80 3.85 -7.87 -4.32
CA LEU A 80 3.74 -6.61 -5.06
C LEU A 80 2.91 -6.75 -6.32
N LYS A 81 3.11 -7.83 -7.09
CA LYS A 81 2.38 -8.03 -8.34
C LYS A 81 0.88 -8.13 -8.14
N ASP A 82 0.45 -8.72 -7.02
CA ASP A 82 -0.98 -8.85 -6.71
C ASP A 82 -1.59 -7.50 -6.38
N TRP A 83 -0.85 -6.67 -5.63
CA TRP A 83 -1.27 -5.30 -5.35
C TRP A 83 -1.35 -4.48 -6.63
N GLN A 84 -0.36 -4.60 -7.52
CA GLN A 84 -0.38 -3.90 -8.81
C GLN A 84 -1.56 -4.31 -9.66
N GLN A 85 -1.86 -5.59 -9.71
CA GLN A 85 -3.01 -6.11 -10.46
C GLN A 85 -4.31 -5.53 -9.89
N ALA A 86 -4.42 -5.44 -8.57
CA ALA A 86 -5.59 -4.86 -7.93
C ALA A 86 -5.77 -3.38 -8.30
N PHE A 87 -4.68 -2.62 -8.39
CA PHE A 87 -4.74 -1.23 -8.86
C PHE A 87 -5.17 -1.14 -10.32
N VAL A 88 -4.60 -1.97 -11.17
CA VAL A 88 -4.92 -1.96 -12.61
C VAL A 88 -6.39 -2.29 -12.86
N THR A 89 -6.93 -3.24 -12.11
CA THR A 89 -8.33 -3.67 -12.27
C THR A 89 -9.32 -2.80 -11.50
N GLY A 90 -8.85 -1.80 -10.74
CA GLY A 90 -9.71 -0.88 -10.02
C GLY A 90 -10.25 -1.41 -8.69
N ARG A 91 -9.77 -2.58 -8.25
CA ARG A 91 -10.17 -3.13 -6.94
C ARG A 91 -9.55 -2.36 -5.79
N VAL A 92 -8.38 -1.78 -6.01
CA VAL A 92 -7.73 -0.86 -5.08
C VAL A 92 -7.56 0.47 -5.80
N LYS A 93 -7.97 1.55 -5.16
CA LYS A 93 -7.87 2.90 -5.73
C LYS A 93 -6.90 3.73 -4.93
N ALA A 94 -6.07 4.49 -5.62
CA ALA A 94 -5.15 5.43 -4.99
C ALA A 94 -5.42 6.82 -5.51
N THR A 95 -5.56 7.76 -4.59
CA THR A 95 -5.74 9.18 -4.90
C THR A 95 -4.79 10.01 -4.05
N GLY A 96 -4.63 11.30 -4.38
CA GLY A 96 -3.80 12.18 -3.59
C GLY A 96 -3.04 13.17 -4.44
N VAL A 97 -1.90 13.61 -3.93
CA VAL A 97 -1.05 14.59 -4.61
C VAL A 97 -0.35 13.90 -5.78
N ASP A 98 -0.57 14.40 -6.99
CA ASP A 98 -0.04 13.81 -8.24
C ASP A 98 1.46 13.57 -8.17
N GLN A 99 2.20 14.48 -7.61
CA GLN A 99 3.66 14.38 -7.50
C GLN A 99 4.07 13.10 -6.75
N TYR A 100 3.39 12.80 -5.66
CA TYR A 100 3.68 11.60 -4.87
C TYR A 100 3.22 10.33 -5.57
N LEU A 101 2.07 10.39 -6.22
CA LEU A 101 1.56 9.24 -6.99
C LEU A 101 2.52 8.87 -8.12
N LYS A 102 3.04 9.87 -8.82
CA LYS A 102 4.02 9.64 -9.89
C LYS A 102 5.33 9.09 -9.36
N LEU A 103 5.81 9.59 -8.23
CA LEU A 103 7.03 9.10 -7.61
C LEU A 103 6.91 7.62 -7.22
N ILE A 104 5.78 7.25 -6.61
CA ILE A 104 5.52 5.88 -6.23
C ILE A 104 5.50 4.99 -7.47
N GLN A 105 4.81 5.42 -8.51
CA GLN A 105 4.72 4.67 -9.76
C GLN A 105 6.10 4.45 -10.38
N GLN A 106 6.94 5.48 -10.42
CA GLN A 106 8.29 5.37 -10.95
C GLN A 106 9.14 4.39 -10.16
N VAL A 107 9.05 4.42 -8.83
CA VAL A 107 9.79 3.52 -7.95
C VAL A 107 9.36 2.08 -8.18
N VAL A 108 8.06 1.85 -8.29
CA VAL A 108 7.51 0.51 -8.53
C VAL A 108 7.93 -0.02 -9.91
N GLU A 109 7.88 0.83 -10.94
CA GLU A 109 8.30 0.44 -12.28
C GLU A 109 9.79 0.05 -12.33
N LYS A 110 10.63 0.79 -11.63
CA LYS A 110 12.06 0.47 -11.55
C LYS A 110 12.29 -0.86 -10.85
N GLN A 111 11.53 -1.14 -9.80
CA GLN A 111 11.64 -2.41 -9.10
C GLN A 111 11.23 -3.57 -9.99
N ASN A 112 10.14 -3.41 -10.75
CA ASN A 112 9.69 -4.43 -11.71
C ASN A 112 10.74 -4.70 -12.78
N GLU A 113 11.38 -3.66 -13.26
CA GLU A 113 12.42 -3.78 -14.27
C GLU A 113 13.62 -4.54 -13.72
N ARG A 114 14.04 -4.26 -12.49
CA ARG A 114 15.13 -4.99 -11.82
C ARG A 114 14.80 -6.46 -11.68
N GLU A 115 13.57 -6.79 -11.28
CA GLU A 115 13.14 -8.17 -11.13
C GLU A 115 13.14 -8.90 -12.47
N ARG A 116 12.68 -8.24 -13.53
CA ARG A 116 12.67 -8.80 -14.88
C ARG A 116 14.09 -9.06 -15.38
N LEU A 117 15.02 -8.14 -15.12
CA LEU A 117 16.41 -8.29 -15.51
C LEU A 117 17.09 -9.44 -14.76
N LYS A 118 16.79 -9.62 -13.49
CA LYS A 118 17.29 -10.76 -12.72
C LYS A 118 16.85 -12.07 -13.33
N LYS A 119 15.57 -12.18 -13.70
CA LYS A 119 15.03 -13.39 -14.33
C LYS A 119 15.66 -13.65 -15.69
N ALA A 120 15.95 -12.58 -16.44
CA ALA A 120 16.54 -12.70 -17.77
C ALA A 120 17.99 -13.20 -17.73
N ARG A 121 18.68 -13.04 -16.60
CA ARG A 121 20.07 -13.51 -16.44
C ARG A 121 20.17 -14.99 -16.11
N HIS A 122 19.08 -15.63 -15.83
CA HIS A 122 19.01 -17.06 -15.57
C HIS A 122 18.46 -17.78 -16.78
#